data_a88da02f6379363178e1c41272659924
#
_entry.id   a88da02f6379363178e1c41272659924
#
_cell.length_a   1.000
_cell.length_b   1.000
_cell.length_c   1.000
_cell.angle_alpha   90.00
_cell.angle_beta   90.00
_cell.angle_gamma   90.00
#
_symmetry.space_group_name_H-M   'P 1'
#
loop_
_entity.id
_entity.type
_entity.pdbx_description
1 polymer ?
#
loop_
_entity_poly.entity_id
_entity_poly.type
_entity_poly.pdbx_seq_one_letter_code
_entity_poly.pdbx_strand_id
1 'polypeptide(L)'
;TMQNLITRNELDLGLITLAPAQKDENTYIHMEYEEVFLAVPSCHPLAVSGSEQADTAPEISLSCFSQDPFILITRRSTMFQLEESLFAAAGFEPQVLFSTSSNVSKYRMVLAEVGCALLPGFFAKPDLGLRYFRLEGKPAWEVTMCCRKGAYLSQAEQYFLELCRDYWKSQKLPRHAET
;
A
#
# COMPACT_ATOMS: atom_id res chain seq x y z
N THR A 1 17.85 -5.97 0.46
CA THR A 1 16.50 -5.87 1.08
C THR A 1 16.61 -5.95 2.60
N MET A 2 15.60 -5.49 3.32
CA MET A 2 15.52 -5.61 4.78
C MET A 2 15.56 -7.08 5.22
N GLN A 3 14.86 -7.96 4.51
CA GLN A 3 14.90 -9.41 4.73
C GLN A 3 16.34 -9.95 4.72
N ASN A 4 17.18 -9.55 3.75
CA ASN A 4 18.58 -9.97 3.68
C ASN A 4 19.42 -9.51 4.89
N LEU A 5 19.16 -8.30 5.42
CA LEU A 5 19.83 -7.79 6.62
C LEU A 5 19.45 -8.63 7.85
N ILE A 6 18.17 -9.00 7.96
CA ILE A 6 17.66 -9.88 9.02
C ILE A 6 18.30 -11.28 8.93
N THR A 7 18.30 -11.88 7.74
CA THR A 7 18.91 -13.20 7.52
C THR A 7 20.39 -13.22 7.89
N ARG A 8 21.13 -12.12 7.61
CA ARG A 8 22.56 -11.97 7.92
C ARG A 8 22.84 -11.55 9.36
N ASN A 9 21.81 -11.38 10.19
CA ASN A 9 21.94 -10.87 11.56
C ASN A 9 22.55 -9.46 11.67
N GLU A 10 22.32 -8.65 10.62
CA GLU A 10 22.68 -7.22 10.59
C GLU A 10 21.52 -6.35 11.08
N LEU A 11 20.33 -6.92 11.18
CA LEU A 11 19.11 -6.33 11.71
C LEU A 11 18.32 -7.40 12.46
N ASP A 12 17.86 -7.12 13.67
CA ASP A 12 17.13 -8.07 14.51
C ASP A 12 15.65 -8.17 14.12
N LEU A 13 15.01 -7.02 13.90
CA LEU A 13 13.60 -6.88 13.53
C LEU A 13 13.43 -5.92 12.37
N GLY A 14 12.38 -6.14 11.57
CA GLY A 14 11.97 -5.20 10.53
C GLY A 14 10.47 -5.21 10.31
N LEU A 15 9.84 -4.03 10.40
CA LEU A 15 8.46 -3.85 9.94
C LEU A 15 8.48 -3.66 8.43
N ILE A 16 7.88 -4.58 7.71
CA ILE A 16 7.90 -4.61 6.25
C ILE A 16 6.50 -4.85 5.68
N THR A 17 6.30 -4.37 4.47
CA THR A 17 5.11 -4.65 3.67
C THR A 17 5.49 -5.56 2.51
N LEU A 18 4.72 -6.62 2.29
CA LEU A 18 5.00 -7.58 1.22
C LEU A 18 3.75 -8.38 0.82
N ALA A 19 3.78 -8.96 -0.37
CA ALA A 19 2.82 -9.99 -0.74
C ALA A 19 3.26 -11.36 -0.18
N PRO A 20 2.32 -12.29 0.04
CA PRO A 20 2.64 -13.63 0.57
C PRO A 20 3.75 -14.36 -0.19
N ALA A 21 3.78 -14.22 -1.52
CA ALA A 21 4.80 -14.83 -2.39
C ALA A 21 6.23 -14.27 -2.19
N GLN A 22 6.38 -13.15 -1.51
CA GLN A 22 7.66 -12.50 -1.25
C GLN A 22 8.29 -12.93 0.10
N LYS A 23 7.61 -13.76 0.88
CA LYS A 23 8.12 -14.30 2.15
C LYS A 23 9.22 -15.34 1.85
N ASP A 24 10.36 -15.15 2.50
CA ASP A 24 11.46 -16.11 2.50
C ASP A 24 11.40 -17.03 3.74
N GLU A 25 12.52 -17.64 4.14
CA GLU A 25 12.59 -18.52 5.29
C GLU A 25 12.60 -17.81 6.66
N ASN A 26 12.58 -16.48 6.71
CA ASN A 26 12.47 -15.71 7.95
C ASN A 26 11.10 -15.94 8.63
N THR A 27 10.98 -15.53 9.88
CA THR A 27 9.72 -15.56 10.62
C THR A 27 8.96 -14.27 10.40
N TYR A 28 7.68 -14.39 10.06
CA TYR A 28 6.80 -13.26 9.77
C TYR A 28 5.63 -13.25 10.75
N ILE A 29 5.49 -12.15 11.48
CA ILE A 29 4.41 -11.95 12.46
C ILE A 29 3.46 -10.93 11.85
N HIS A 30 2.27 -11.39 11.49
CA HIS A 30 1.23 -10.57 10.88
C HIS A 30 0.82 -9.40 11.78
N MET A 31 0.71 -8.22 11.21
CA MET A 31 0.20 -7.00 11.84
C MET A 31 -1.14 -6.58 11.26
N GLU A 32 -1.22 -6.38 9.94
CA GLU A 32 -2.40 -5.90 9.25
C GLU A 32 -2.37 -6.24 7.76
N TYR A 33 -3.54 -6.31 7.13
CA TYR A 33 -3.68 -6.21 5.68
C TYR A 33 -4.09 -4.80 5.30
N GLU A 34 -3.33 -4.18 4.41
CA GLU A 34 -3.58 -2.84 3.93
C GLU A 34 -4.08 -2.90 2.48
N GLU A 35 -5.34 -2.53 2.29
CA GLU A 35 -6.00 -2.50 0.97
C GLU A 35 -5.33 -1.44 0.08
N VAL A 36 -5.28 -1.72 -1.22
CA VAL A 36 -4.75 -0.80 -2.23
C VAL A 36 -5.91 -0.18 -3.00
N PHE A 37 -5.90 1.14 -3.10
CA PHE A 37 -6.89 1.96 -3.79
C PHE A 37 -6.32 2.56 -5.06
N LEU A 38 -7.16 2.71 -6.07
CA LEU A 38 -6.85 3.58 -7.20
C LEU A 38 -7.20 5.02 -6.82
N ALA A 39 -6.22 5.91 -6.94
CA ALA A 39 -6.38 7.35 -6.79
C ALA A 39 -6.30 8.03 -8.16
N VAL A 40 -7.27 8.87 -8.45
CA VAL A 40 -7.35 9.67 -9.68
C VAL A 40 -7.52 11.14 -9.35
N PRO A 41 -7.07 12.08 -10.21
CA PRO A 41 -7.35 13.50 -10.06
C PRO A 41 -8.87 13.78 -10.05
N SER A 42 -9.31 14.79 -9.31
CA SER A 42 -10.73 15.18 -9.28
C SER A 42 -11.26 15.67 -10.63
N CYS A 43 -10.38 16.10 -11.53
CA CYS A 43 -10.73 16.50 -12.91
C CYS A 43 -10.89 15.31 -13.87
N HIS A 44 -10.54 14.08 -13.45
CA HIS A 44 -10.65 12.88 -14.28
C HIS A 44 -12.13 12.62 -14.68
N PRO A 45 -12.43 12.18 -15.93
CA PRO A 45 -13.80 11.93 -16.37
C PRO A 45 -14.60 10.98 -15.48
N LEU A 46 -13.97 9.93 -14.96
CA LEU A 46 -14.59 8.96 -14.06
C LEU A 46 -14.63 9.43 -12.59
N ALA A 47 -14.02 10.57 -12.23
CA ALA A 47 -13.97 11.06 -10.87
C ALA A 47 -15.37 11.31 -10.26
N VAL A 48 -16.37 11.63 -11.10
CA VAL A 48 -17.75 11.84 -10.67
C VAL A 48 -18.35 10.63 -9.97
N SER A 49 -17.91 9.41 -10.30
CA SER A 49 -18.34 8.17 -9.67
C SER A 49 -17.44 7.71 -8.53
N GLY A 50 -16.32 8.38 -8.27
CA GLY A 50 -15.41 8.08 -7.19
C GLY A 50 -15.78 8.75 -5.87
N SER A 51 -15.02 8.45 -4.83
CA SER A 51 -15.19 9.03 -3.48
C SER A 51 -13.97 9.83 -3.05
N GLU A 52 -14.18 10.88 -2.26
CA GLU A 52 -13.11 11.64 -1.59
C GLU A 52 -12.47 10.86 -0.44
N GLN A 53 -13.08 9.76 -0.01
CA GLN A 53 -12.67 8.95 1.11
C GLN A 53 -12.57 7.46 0.69
N ALA A 54 -11.52 6.79 1.15
CA ALA A 54 -11.31 5.37 0.88
C ALA A 54 -12.45 4.48 1.41
N ASP A 55 -12.99 4.81 2.59
CA ASP A 55 -14.01 3.98 3.25
C ASP A 55 -15.33 3.91 2.44
N THR A 56 -15.64 4.96 1.71
CA THR A 56 -16.84 5.07 0.86
C THR A 56 -16.53 4.90 -0.62
N ALA A 57 -15.29 4.53 -0.98
CA ALA A 57 -14.86 4.38 -2.36
C ALA A 57 -15.63 3.23 -3.04
N PRO A 58 -16.25 3.49 -4.21
CA PRO A 58 -16.91 2.46 -4.98
C PRO A 58 -15.90 1.51 -5.60
N GLU A 59 -16.35 0.29 -5.88
CA GLU A 59 -15.53 -0.72 -6.58
C GLU A 59 -15.52 -0.45 -8.08
N ILE A 60 -14.36 -0.59 -8.71
CA ILE A 60 -14.18 -0.41 -10.15
C ILE A 60 -13.14 -1.38 -10.71
N SER A 61 -13.28 -1.76 -11.96
CA SER A 61 -12.25 -2.50 -12.67
C SER A 61 -11.09 -1.59 -13.08
N LEU A 62 -9.87 -1.99 -12.79
CA LEU A 62 -8.67 -1.25 -13.18
C LEU A 62 -8.56 -1.10 -14.70
N SER A 63 -9.16 -2.02 -15.49
CA SER A 63 -9.20 -1.97 -16.96
C SER A 63 -9.90 -0.73 -17.51
N CYS A 64 -10.80 -0.10 -16.74
CA CYS A 64 -11.45 1.17 -17.14
C CYS A 64 -10.45 2.32 -17.34
N PHE A 65 -9.23 2.18 -16.77
CA PHE A 65 -8.18 3.20 -16.82
C PHE A 65 -7.01 2.80 -17.74
N SER A 66 -7.23 1.89 -18.67
CA SER A 66 -6.20 1.36 -19.57
C SER A 66 -5.57 2.41 -20.50
N GLN A 67 -6.23 3.54 -20.70
CA GLN A 67 -5.74 4.64 -21.54
C GLN A 67 -5.18 5.81 -20.71
N ASP A 68 -5.22 5.70 -19.40
CA ASP A 68 -4.79 6.78 -18.52
C ASP A 68 -3.30 6.68 -18.18
N PRO A 69 -2.65 7.83 -17.91
CA PRO A 69 -1.28 7.85 -17.47
C PRO A 69 -1.17 7.46 -15.98
N PHE A 70 -0.14 6.68 -15.67
CA PHE A 70 0.12 6.20 -14.31
C PHE A 70 1.44 6.68 -13.74
N ILE A 71 1.42 6.90 -12.41
CA ILE A 71 2.61 7.12 -11.58
C ILE A 71 2.83 5.85 -10.78
N LEU A 72 3.94 5.15 -11.02
CA LEU A 72 4.24 3.87 -10.38
C LEU A 72 5.29 4.01 -9.29
N ILE A 73 5.36 3.00 -8.44
CA ILE A 73 6.48 2.85 -7.51
C ILE A 73 7.70 2.27 -8.26
N THR A 74 8.91 2.56 -7.80
CA THR A 74 10.12 1.99 -8.41
C THR A 74 10.23 0.48 -8.19
N ARG A 75 10.90 -0.22 -9.10
CA ARG A 75 11.11 -1.69 -9.07
C ARG A 75 11.78 -2.21 -7.79
N ARG A 76 12.42 -1.35 -7.00
CA ARG A 76 13.04 -1.74 -5.73
C ARG A 76 12.05 -1.87 -4.57
N SER A 77 10.82 -1.38 -4.74
CA SER A 77 9.76 -1.49 -3.73
C SER A 77 9.07 -2.84 -3.82
N THR A 78 8.69 -3.39 -2.67
CA THR A 78 7.81 -4.58 -2.59
C THR A 78 6.45 -4.34 -3.24
N MET A 79 5.96 -3.10 -3.21
CA MET A 79 4.70 -2.71 -3.85
C MET A 79 4.74 -2.81 -5.37
N PHE A 80 5.92 -2.69 -5.99
CA PHE A 80 6.04 -2.75 -7.45
C PHE A 80 5.49 -4.07 -8.02
N GLN A 81 5.81 -5.20 -7.39
CA GLN A 81 5.33 -6.51 -7.84
C GLN A 81 3.80 -6.64 -7.72
N LEU A 82 3.22 -6.03 -6.69
CA LEU A 82 1.77 -5.98 -6.56
C LEU A 82 1.15 -5.13 -7.67
N GLU A 83 1.68 -3.93 -7.93
CA GLU A 83 1.22 -3.09 -9.05
C GLU A 83 1.31 -3.83 -10.38
N GLU A 84 2.44 -4.47 -10.68
CA GLU A 84 2.65 -5.27 -11.89
C GLU A 84 1.59 -6.38 -12.02
N SER A 85 1.32 -7.10 -10.93
CA SER A 85 0.32 -8.17 -10.93
C SER A 85 -1.11 -7.66 -11.16
N LEU A 86 -1.44 -6.48 -10.64
CA LEU A 86 -2.75 -5.87 -10.81
C LEU A 86 -2.98 -5.41 -12.26
N PHE A 87 -1.98 -4.79 -12.89
CA PHE A 87 -2.07 -4.40 -14.30
C PHE A 87 -2.13 -5.63 -15.23
N ALA A 88 -1.34 -6.66 -14.93
CA ALA A 88 -1.39 -7.91 -15.68
C ALA A 88 -2.76 -8.60 -15.56
N ALA A 89 -3.35 -8.64 -14.36
CA ALA A 89 -4.69 -9.18 -14.13
C ALA A 89 -5.78 -8.35 -14.83
N ALA A 90 -5.59 -7.03 -14.92
CA ALA A 90 -6.49 -6.12 -15.64
C ALA A 90 -6.33 -6.19 -17.17
N GLY A 91 -5.33 -6.91 -17.68
CA GLY A 91 -5.13 -7.19 -19.09
C GLY A 91 -4.52 -6.05 -19.91
N PHE A 92 -3.79 -5.12 -19.26
CA PHE A 92 -3.10 -4.06 -19.98
C PHE A 92 -1.76 -3.68 -19.34
N GLU A 93 -0.88 -3.07 -20.14
CA GLU A 93 0.34 -2.43 -19.66
C GLU A 93 0.08 -0.94 -19.39
N PRO A 94 0.42 -0.42 -18.19
CA PRO A 94 0.15 0.97 -17.86
C PRO A 94 1.03 1.94 -18.66
N GLN A 95 0.47 3.06 -19.11
CA GLN A 95 1.23 4.17 -19.63
C GLN A 95 1.96 4.89 -18.49
N VAL A 96 3.22 4.54 -18.24
CA VAL A 96 4.00 5.07 -17.10
C VAL A 96 4.57 6.44 -17.44
N LEU A 97 4.10 7.50 -16.77
CA LEU A 97 4.69 8.83 -16.88
C LEU A 97 5.89 9.01 -15.97
N PHE A 98 5.77 8.53 -14.73
CA PHE A 98 6.81 8.65 -13.71
C PHE A 98 6.91 7.39 -12.84
N SER A 99 8.13 7.16 -12.33
CA SER A 99 8.36 6.19 -11.27
C SER A 99 9.06 6.88 -10.09
N THR A 100 8.55 6.67 -8.88
CA THR A 100 9.09 7.25 -7.64
C THR A 100 9.25 6.18 -6.56
N SER A 101 10.14 6.40 -5.60
CA SER A 101 10.30 5.53 -4.44
C SER A 101 9.37 5.88 -3.26
N SER A 102 8.51 6.91 -3.41
CA SER A 102 7.71 7.47 -2.33
C SER A 102 6.22 7.50 -2.67
N ASN A 103 5.39 6.84 -1.84
CA ASN A 103 3.93 6.94 -1.95
C ASN A 103 3.41 8.36 -1.68
N VAL A 104 4.11 9.15 -0.82
CA VAL A 104 3.80 10.57 -0.63
C VAL A 104 3.97 11.35 -1.92
N SER A 105 5.04 11.06 -2.67
CA SER A 105 5.26 11.70 -3.98
C SER A 105 4.20 11.27 -4.98
N LYS A 106 3.83 9.97 -5.03
CA LYS A 106 2.72 9.50 -5.88
C LYS A 106 1.42 10.26 -5.57
N TYR A 107 1.03 10.32 -4.30
CA TYR A 107 -0.15 11.04 -3.84
C TYR A 107 -0.15 12.51 -4.31
N ARG A 108 0.98 13.23 -4.09
CA ARG A 108 1.11 14.63 -4.50
C ARG A 108 1.09 14.83 -6.02
N MET A 109 1.60 13.87 -6.79
CA MET A 109 1.56 13.93 -8.24
C MET A 109 0.14 13.71 -8.78
N VAL A 110 -0.67 12.84 -8.15
CA VAL A 110 -2.09 12.71 -8.49
C VAL A 110 -2.83 14.01 -8.17
N LEU A 111 -2.58 14.63 -7.01
CA LEU A 111 -3.11 15.97 -6.66
C LEU A 111 -2.73 17.06 -7.67
N ALA A 112 -1.53 16.97 -8.24
CA ALA A 112 -1.06 17.89 -9.28
C ALA A 112 -1.57 17.51 -10.69
N GLU A 113 -2.55 16.62 -10.79
CA GLU A 113 -3.20 16.19 -12.05
C GLU A 113 -2.24 15.55 -13.06
N VAL A 114 -1.11 14.99 -12.61
CA VAL A 114 -0.11 14.36 -13.48
C VAL A 114 -0.60 13.03 -14.04
N GLY A 115 -1.40 12.27 -13.27
CA GLY A 115 -1.91 10.96 -13.66
C GLY A 115 -2.52 10.19 -12.49
N CYS A 116 -2.88 8.94 -12.74
CA CYS A 116 -3.47 8.03 -11.76
C CYS A 116 -2.38 7.28 -10.98
N ALA A 117 -2.70 6.77 -9.79
CA ALA A 117 -1.79 5.95 -9.01
C ALA A 117 -2.51 4.92 -8.15
N LEU A 118 -1.87 3.78 -7.94
CA LEU A 118 -2.26 2.82 -6.90
C LEU A 118 -1.61 3.23 -5.58
N LEU A 119 -2.43 3.45 -4.54
CA LEU A 119 -1.98 3.91 -3.23
C LEU A 119 -2.43 2.94 -2.13
N PRO A 120 -1.57 2.65 -1.14
CA PRO A 120 -2.00 1.96 0.08
C PRO A 120 -3.05 2.78 0.82
N GLY A 121 -3.98 2.13 1.52
CA GLY A 121 -5.07 2.76 2.26
C GLY A 121 -4.61 3.82 3.25
N PHE A 122 -3.43 3.65 3.85
CA PHE A 122 -2.81 4.66 4.72
C PHE A 122 -2.65 6.03 4.05
N PHE A 123 -2.45 6.06 2.72
CA PHE A 123 -2.31 7.29 1.93
C PHE A 123 -3.64 7.77 1.33
N ALA A 124 -4.68 6.94 1.36
CA ALA A 124 -6.00 7.29 0.83
C ALA A 124 -6.80 8.15 1.85
N LYS A 125 -6.23 9.30 2.18
CA LYS A 125 -6.84 10.28 3.10
C LYS A 125 -7.89 11.13 2.39
N PRO A 126 -8.92 11.61 3.10
CA PRO A 126 -9.90 12.51 2.53
C PRO A 126 -9.24 13.73 1.87
N ASP A 127 -9.51 13.97 0.61
CA ASP A 127 -8.97 15.10 -0.15
C ASP A 127 -9.93 15.50 -1.28
N LEU A 128 -10.20 16.79 -1.40
CA LEU A 128 -11.10 17.32 -2.44
C LEU A 128 -10.48 17.25 -3.85
N GLY A 129 -9.16 17.22 -3.96
CA GLY A 129 -8.41 17.14 -5.22
C GLY A 129 -8.30 15.74 -5.79
N LEU A 130 -8.69 14.71 -5.03
CA LEU A 130 -8.60 13.31 -5.41
C LEU A 130 -9.95 12.61 -5.38
N ARG A 131 -10.03 11.52 -6.14
CA ARG A 131 -11.10 10.51 -6.00
C ARG A 131 -10.47 9.13 -5.90
N TYR A 132 -11.03 8.35 -5.00
CA TYR A 132 -10.59 6.98 -4.74
C TYR A 132 -11.59 5.98 -5.26
N PHE A 133 -11.06 4.86 -5.73
CA PHE A 133 -11.82 3.68 -6.09
C PHE A 133 -11.21 2.46 -5.41
N ARG A 134 -12.06 1.55 -4.95
CA ARG A 134 -11.66 0.19 -4.63
C ARG A 134 -11.44 -0.59 -5.91
N LEU A 135 -10.44 -1.43 -5.91
CA LEU A 135 -10.24 -2.36 -7.01
C LEU A 135 -11.01 -3.66 -6.76
N GLU A 136 -11.48 -4.28 -7.85
CA GLU A 136 -12.09 -5.59 -7.81
C GLU A 136 -11.17 -6.60 -7.11
N GLY A 137 -11.75 -7.45 -6.26
CA GLY A 137 -11.00 -8.42 -5.47
C GLY A 137 -10.26 -7.84 -4.27
N LYS A 138 -10.36 -6.52 -4.03
CA LYS A 138 -9.78 -5.81 -2.87
C LYS A 138 -8.32 -6.19 -2.62
N PRO A 139 -7.42 -5.96 -3.59
CA PRO A 139 -6.03 -6.30 -3.44
C PRO A 139 -5.43 -5.61 -2.21
N ALA A 140 -4.65 -6.36 -1.46
CA ALA A 140 -4.01 -5.86 -0.26
C ALA A 140 -2.60 -6.43 -0.15
N TRP A 141 -1.72 -5.73 0.51
CA TRP A 141 -0.47 -6.27 0.96
C TRP A 141 -0.49 -6.48 2.47
N GLU A 142 0.41 -7.29 2.94
CA GLU A 142 0.53 -7.58 4.37
C GLU A 142 1.59 -6.67 4.99
N VAL A 143 1.21 -5.98 6.06
CA VAL A 143 2.14 -5.34 6.99
C VAL A 143 2.54 -6.38 8.00
N THR A 144 3.83 -6.67 8.11
CA THR A 144 4.33 -7.75 8.97
C THR A 144 5.63 -7.37 9.65
N MET A 145 5.82 -7.87 10.87
CA MET A 145 7.12 -7.84 11.52
C MET A 145 7.90 -9.07 11.06
N CYS A 146 9.09 -8.84 10.53
CA CYS A 146 10.02 -9.87 10.11
C CYS A 146 11.15 -9.99 11.14
N CYS A 147 11.49 -11.21 11.53
CA CYS A 147 12.66 -11.53 12.33
C CYS A 147 13.30 -12.82 11.80
N ARG A 148 14.55 -13.06 12.17
CA ARG A 148 15.25 -14.27 11.75
C ARG A 148 14.58 -15.51 12.32
N LYS A 149 14.48 -16.55 11.50
CA LYS A 149 13.91 -17.84 11.91
C LYS A 149 14.62 -18.38 13.14
N GLY A 150 13.84 -18.69 14.18
CA GLY A 150 14.36 -19.24 15.43
C GLY A 150 15.13 -18.25 16.31
N ALA A 151 15.13 -16.96 15.99
CA ALA A 151 15.73 -15.95 16.84
C ALA A 151 14.97 -15.80 18.16
N TYR A 152 15.72 -15.67 19.25
CA TYR A 152 15.16 -15.27 20.54
C TYR A 152 14.99 -13.75 20.55
N LEU A 153 13.78 -13.29 20.79
CA LEU A 153 13.48 -11.86 20.92
C LEU A 153 13.77 -11.39 22.34
N SER A 154 14.60 -10.37 22.49
CA SER A 154 14.84 -9.69 23.76
C SER A 154 13.56 -9.05 24.31
N GLN A 155 13.56 -8.65 25.58
CA GLN A 155 12.41 -7.95 26.18
C GLN A 155 12.07 -6.65 25.44
N ALA A 156 13.08 -5.91 24.97
CA ALA A 156 12.88 -4.68 24.21
C ALA A 156 12.19 -4.94 22.85
N GLU A 157 12.62 -6.00 22.15
CA GLU A 157 12.00 -6.40 20.86
C GLU A 157 10.58 -6.91 21.05
N GLN A 158 10.32 -7.68 22.09
CA GLN A 158 8.96 -8.12 22.43
C GLN A 158 8.05 -6.93 22.73
N TYR A 159 8.53 -5.96 23.52
CA TYR A 159 7.79 -4.74 23.83
C TYR A 159 7.52 -3.90 22.56
N PHE A 160 8.52 -3.77 21.67
CA PHE A 160 8.33 -3.07 20.40
C PHE A 160 7.28 -3.78 19.52
N LEU A 161 7.28 -5.10 19.49
CA LEU A 161 6.28 -5.90 18.78
C LEU A 161 4.85 -5.65 19.32
N GLU A 162 4.71 -5.57 20.65
CA GLU A 162 3.43 -5.25 21.31
C GLU A 162 2.95 -3.84 20.94
N LEU A 163 3.83 -2.84 20.98
CA LEU A 163 3.51 -1.47 20.56
C LEU A 163 3.03 -1.41 19.11
N CYS A 164 3.68 -2.13 18.21
CA CYS A 164 3.25 -2.22 16.81
C CYS A 164 1.86 -2.84 16.70
N ARG A 165 1.59 -3.93 17.41
CA ARG A 165 0.27 -4.57 17.41
C ARG A 165 -0.85 -3.65 17.94
N ASP A 166 -0.57 -2.93 19.02
CA ASP A 166 -1.53 -2.02 19.62
C ASP A 166 -1.80 -0.81 18.72
N TYR A 167 -0.78 -0.30 18.04
CA TYR A 167 -0.94 0.75 17.03
C TYR A 167 -1.91 0.32 15.93
N TRP A 168 -1.70 -0.86 15.32
CA TRP A 168 -2.57 -1.33 14.24
C TRP A 168 -3.99 -1.66 14.72
N LYS A 169 -4.16 -2.17 15.95
CA LYS A 169 -5.48 -2.36 16.56
C LYS A 169 -6.21 -1.04 16.75
N SER A 170 -5.51 0.01 17.20
CA SER A 170 -6.11 1.33 17.41
C SER A 170 -6.55 2.03 16.14
N GLN A 171 -5.93 1.71 15.00
CA GLN A 171 -6.34 2.26 13.69
C GLN A 171 -7.69 1.68 13.20
N LYS A 172 -8.09 0.51 13.71
CA LYS A 172 -9.38 -0.13 13.35
C LYS A 172 -10.57 0.39 14.15
N LEU A 173 -10.35 1.08 15.26
CA LEU A 173 -11.43 1.72 15.98
C LEU A 173 -11.90 2.95 15.18
N PRO A 174 -13.24 3.10 14.94
CA PRO A 174 -13.75 4.29 14.29
C PRO A 174 -13.25 5.51 15.07
N ARG A 175 -12.53 6.39 14.39
CA ARG A 175 -12.15 7.68 14.97
C ARG A 175 -13.44 8.43 15.23
N HIS A 176 -13.91 8.40 16.47
CA HIS A 176 -14.94 9.31 16.90
C HIS A 176 -14.43 10.71 16.59
N ALA A 177 -15.21 11.43 15.78
CA ALA A 177 -14.92 12.80 15.42
C ALA A 177 -14.58 13.58 16.71
N GLU A 178 -13.35 14.05 16.80
CA GLU A 178 -13.03 15.10 17.75
C GLU A 178 -13.77 16.35 17.25
N THR A 179 -14.81 16.71 18.02
CA THR A 179 -15.58 17.95 17.89
C THR A 179 -14.71 19.17 18.13
#